data_6ec1fdb4f0a2ef40a8a4125285c1925b
#
_entry.id   6ec1fdb4f0a2ef40a8a4125285c1925b
#
_cell.length_a   1.000
_cell.length_b   1.000
_cell.length_c   1.000
_cell.angle_alpha   90.00
_cell.angle_beta   90.00
_cell.angle_gamma   90.00
#
_symmetry.space_group_name_H-M   'P 1'
#
loop_
_entity.id
_entity.type
_entity.pdbx_description
1 polymer ?
#
loop_
_entity_poly.entity_id
_entity_poly.type
_entity_poly.pdbx_seq_one_letter_code
_entity_poly.pdbx_strand_id
1 'polypeptide(L)'
;MPGLVLEGGTFRPVFSCGVMDALLDNDIMFDYVIGVSAGITYAASYLSRQRERNINILRQYRGDKRYFGARNLLHDHSIFGTDFVFDTIPNQLVPFGWDEFHKYQGKYLVGVTNAKTGKAEYLDGMRMDRPCTMLRATCAIPIYFPPVQMDG
;
A
#
# COMPACT_ATOMS: atom_id res chain seq x y z
N MET A 1 16.41 4.41 -17.75
CA MET A 1 14.95 4.23 -17.61
C MET A 1 14.51 5.04 -16.40
N PRO A 2 13.61 6.00 -16.54
CA PRO A 2 13.08 6.75 -15.41
C PRO A 2 12.24 5.85 -14.51
N GLY A 3 12.21 6.14 -13.21
CA GLY A 3 11.45 5.37 -12.22
C GLY A 3 10.75 6.28 -11.22
N LEU A 4 9.73 5.76 -10.56
CA LEU A 4 8.98 6.41 -9.50
C LEU A 4 9.44 5.85 -8.15
N VAL A 5 9.97 6.72 -7.29
CA VAL A 5 10.40 6.39 -5.94
C VAL A 5 9.45 7.02 -4.94
N LEU A 6 8.88 6.21 -4.05
CA LEU A 6 7.83 6.63 -3.13
C LEU A 6 8.25 6.39 -1.68
N GLU A 7 8.35 7.47 -0.90
CA GLU A 7 8.66 7.38 0.51
C GLU A 7 7.43 6.99 1.35
N GLY A 8 7.68 6.47 2.54
CA GLY A 8 6.66 6.23 3.54
C GLY A 8 6.18 7.52 4.23
N GLY A 9 5.30 7.39 5.23
CA GLY A 9 4.90 8.50 6.07
C GLY A 9 3.41 8.60 6.37
N THR A 10 2.74 7.49 6.51
CA THR A 10 1.32 7.39 6.90
C THR A 10 0.40 8.20 5.96
N PHE A 11 0.07 9.44 6.32
CA PHE A 11 -0.79 10.32 5.51
C PHE A 11 -0.03 11.30 4.63
N ARG A 12 1.28 11.50 4.82
CA ARG A 12 2.07 12.41 3.97
C ARG A 12 2.05 12.02 2.49
N PRO A 13 2.13 10.73 2.12
CA PRO A 13 2.07 10.31 0.72
C PRO A 13 0.74 10.59 0.01
N VAL A 14 -0.25 11.19 0.68
CA VAL A 14 -1.46 11.74 0.02
C VAL A 14 -1.09 12.74 -1.08
N PHE A 15 -0.03 13.52 -0.90
CA PHE A 15 0.50 14.37 -1.96
C PHE A 15 0.88 13.55 -3.20
N SER A 16 1.57 12.42 -2.99
CA SER A 16 1.96 11.52 -4.08
C SER A 16 0.76 10.91 -4.80
N CYS A 17 -0.40 10.75 -4.13
CA CYS A 17 -1.63 10.30 -4.80
C CYS A 17 -2.05 11.31 -5.88
N GLY A 18 -2.03 12.61 -5.58
CA GLY A 18 -2.35 13.65 -6.56
C GLY A 18 -1.35 13.68 -7.72
N VAL A 19 -0.07 13.46 -7.44
CA VAL A 19 0.96 13.34 -8.51
C VAL A 19 0.68 12.12 -9.39
N MET A 20 0.40 10.96 -8.79
CA MET A 20 0.09 9.74 -9.55
C MET A 20 -1.20 9.87 -10.36
N ASP A 21 -2.21 10.56 -9.82
CA ASP A 21 -3.45 10.85 -10.57
C ASP A 21 -3.15 11.78 -11.78
N ALA A 22 -2.32 12.79 -11.60
CA ALA A 22 -1.89 13.66 -12.71
C ALA A 22 -1.07 12.90 -13.77
N LEU A 23 -0.25 11.94 -13.36
CA LEU A 23 0.46 11.04 -14.30
C LEU A 23 -0.54 10.19 -15.09
N LEU A 24 -1.55 9.63 -14.45
CA LEU A 24 -2.62 8.87 -15.13
C LEU A 24 -3.41 9.74 -16.10
N ASP A 25 -3.72 11.00 -15.74
CA ASP A 25 -4.44 11.95 -16.60
C ASP A 25 -3.67 12.29 -17.89
N ASN A 26 -2.34 12.11 -17.86
CA ASN A 26 -1.45 12.33 -19.01
C ASN A 26 -0.96 11.01 -19.64
N ASP A 27 -1.56 9.88 -19.29
CA ASP A 27 -1.19 8.53 -19.74
C ASP A 27 0.30 8.19 -19.54
N ILE A 28 0.87 8.70 -18.45
CA ILE A 28 2.26 8.43 -18.06
C ILE A 28 2.28 7.30 -17.06
N MET A 29 2.91 6.18 -17.42
CA MET A 29 3.14 5.03 -16.55
C MET A 29 4.64 4.73 -16.50
N PHE A 30 5.21 4.72 -15.29
CA PHE A 30 6.61 4.34 -15.12
C PHE A 30 6.78 2.83 -15.12
N ASP A 31 7.81 2.33 -15.80
CA ASP A 31 8.16 0.90 -15.84
C ASP A 31 8.91 0.42 -14.59
N TYR A 32 9.29 1.33 -13.70
CA TYR A 32 9.99 1.01 -12.46
C TYR A 32 9.38 1.83 -11.32
N VAL A 33 8.75 1.14 -10.39
CA VAL A 33 8.12 1.75 -9.21
C VAL A 33 8.66 1.07 -7.96
N ILE A 34 9.25 1.84 -7.07
CA ILE A 34 9.83 1.35 -5.82
C ILE A 34 9.45 2.27 -4.67
N GLY A 35 9.22 1.71 -3.51
CA GLY A 35 8.93 2.50 -2.32
C GLY A 35 8.67 1.68 -1.08
N VAL A 36 8.23 2.37 -0.03
CA VAL A 36 7.99 1.78 1.28
C VAL A 36 6.66 2.28 1.87
N SER A 37 6.06 1.47 2.76
CA SER A 37 4.93 1.87 3.60
C SER A 37 3.76 2.46 2.77
N ALA A 38 3.12 3.52 3.25
CA ALA A 38 1.98 4.15 2.60
C ALA A 38 2.26 4.60 1.16
N GLY A 39 3.49 5.04 0.84
CA GLY A 39 3.84 5.46 -0.51
C GLY A 39 3.68 4.34 -1.52
N ILE A 40 4.29 3.18 -1.25
CA ILE A 40 4.20 2.03 -2.15
C ILE A 40 2.80 1.41 -2.15
N THR A 41 2.10 1.45 -1.02
CA THR A 41 0.70 1.00 -0.93
C THR A 41 -0.20 1.80 -1.87
N TYR A 42 -0.03 3.12 -1.91
CA TYR A 42 -0.82 3.97 -2.81
C TYR A 42 -0.46 3.77 -4.29
N ALA A 43 0.79 3.38 -4.58
CA ALA A 43 1.20 3.07 -5.94
C ALA A 43 0.42 1.91 -6.57
N ALA A 44 -0.08 0.96 -5.77
CA ALA A 44 -0.92 -0.12 -6.29
C ALA A 44 -2.14 0.42 -7.08
N SER A 45 -2.79 1.49 -6.58
CA SER A 45 -3.91 2.13 -7.28
C SER A 45 -3.48 2.82 -8.59
N TYR A 46 -2.27 3.39 -8.63
CA TYR A 46 -1.68 3.95 -9.85
C TYR A 46 -1.42 2.85 -10.89
N LEU A 47 -0.81 1.73 -10.48
CA LEU A 47 -0.52 0.60 -11.36
C LEU A 47 -1.79 -0.09 -11.89
N SER A 48 -2.86 -0.10 -11.11
CA SER A 48 -4.18 -0.59 -11.53
C SER A 48 -5.03 0.48 -12.24
N ARG A 49 -4.44 1.63 -12.61
CA ARG A 49 -5.09 2.75 -13.30
C ARG A 49 -6.36 3.26 -12.61
N GLN A 50 -6.46 3.09 -11.30
CA GLN A 50 -7.61 3.53 -10.50
C GLN A 50 -7.41 4.97 -9.98
N ARG A 51 -7.66 5.93 -10.85
CA ARG A 51 -7.60 7.36 -10.55
C ARG A 51 -8.46 7.72 -9.34
N GLU A 52 -7.97 8.61 -8.49
CA GLU A 52 -8.61 9.10 -7.26
C GLU A 52 -8.98 8.04 -6.21
N ARG A 53 -8.72 6.75 -6.47
CA ARG A 53 -9.09 5.67 -5.54
C ARG A 53 -8.56 5.91 -4.13
N ASN A 54 -7.28 6.25 -3.98
CA ASN A 54 -6.66 6.47 -2.68
C ASN A 54 -7.27 7.67 -1.94
N ILE A 55 -7.48 8.77 -2.64
CA ILE A 55 -8.09 9.98 -2.09
C ILE A 55 -9.53 9.71 -1.64
N ASN A 56 -10.29 8.97 -2.43
CA ASN A 56 -11.66 8.63 -2.11
C ASN A 56 -11.75 7.69 -0.89
N ILE A 57 -10.85 6.69 -0.79
CA ILE A 57 -10.73 5.86 0.42
C ILE A 57 -10.44 6.71 1.65
N LEU A 58 -9.49 7.62 1.57
CA LEU A 58 -9.14 8.48 2.70
C LEU A 58 -10.28 9.43 3.08
N ARG A 59 -10.94 10.06 2.11
CA ARG A 59 -12.09 10.94 2.38
C ARG A 59 -13.23 10.19 3.07
N GLN A 60 -13.48 8.96 2.66
CA GLN A 60 -14.61 8.16 3.12
C GLN A 60 -14.33 7.47 4.46
N TYR A 61 -13.11 6.95 4.67
CA TYR A 61 -12.85 6.01 5.77
C TYR A 61 -11.82 6.49 6.79
N ARG A 62 -11.06 7.56 6.56
CA ARG A 62 -10.06 8.01 7.56
C ARG A 62 -10.65 8.35 8.94
N GLY A 63 -11.92 8.72 9.00
CA GLY A 63 -12.67 8.98 10.24
C GLY A 63 -13.37 7.74 10.81
N ASP A 64 -13.34 6.62 10.11
CA ASP A 64 -13.94 5.37 10.58
C ASP A 64 -13.05 4.74 11.66
N LYS A 65 -13.65 4.35 12.79
CA LYS A 65 -12.93 3.73 13.92
C LYS A 65 -12.31 2.37 13.55
N ARG A 66 -12.80 1.73 12.48
CA ARG A 66 -12.19 0.50 11.93
C ARG A 66 -10.92 0.82 11.14
N TYR A 67 -10.82 2.01 10.53
CA TYR A 67 -9.63 2.45 9.82
C TYR A 67 -8.53 2.87 10.80
N PHE A 68 -8.88 3.74 11.77
CA PHE A 68 -7.95 4.26 12.77
C PHE A 68 -8.65 4.48 14.10
N GLY A 69 -8.20 3.77 15.15
CA GLY A 69 -8.81 3.87 16.47
C GLY A 69 -8.20 2.96 17.51
N ALA A 70 -8.27 3.37 18.78
CA ALA A 70 -7.71 2.60 19.91
C ALA A 70 -8.32 1.21 20.08
N ARG A 71 -9.56 0.98 19.61
CA ARG A 71 -10.22 -0.34 19.66
C ARG A 71 -9.47 -1.40 18.84
N ASN A 72 -8.79 -0.99 17.76
CA ASN A 72 -8.03 -1.91 16.92
C ASN A 72 -6.83 -2.51 17.67
N LEU A 73 -6.32 -1.84 18.72
CA LEU A 73 -5.26 -2.40 19.57
C LEU A 73 -5.64 -3.74 20.22
N LEU A 74 -6.94 -3.96 20.48
CA LEU A 74 -7.42 -5.20 21.10
C LEU A 74 -7.52 -6.36 20.10
N HIS A 75 -7.75 -6.07 18.81
CA HIS A 75 -7.98 -7.09 17.78
C HIS A 75 -6.77 -7.23 16.84
N ASP A 76 -6.21 -6.11 16.39
CA ASP A 76 -5.16 -6.08 15.37
C ASP A 76 -3.77 -5.84 15.96
N HIS A 77 -3.67 -5.65 17.29
CA HIS A 77 -2.45 -5.18 17.96
C HIS A 77 -1.83 -3.95 17.31
N SER A 78 -2.67 -3.12 16.72
CA SER A 78 -2.34 -1.93 15.94
C SER A 78 -3.40 -0.86 16.14
N ILE A 79 -3.02 0.42 16.04
CA ILE A 79 -3.98 1.54 16.02
C ILE A 79 -4.74 1.57 14.68
N PHE A 80 -4.13 1.09 13.62
CA PHE A 80 -4.78 0.91 12.32
C PHE A 80 -5.46 -0.46 12.26
N GLY A 81 -6.69 -0.52 11.77
CA GLY A 81 -7.37 -1.77 11.49
C GLY A 81 -6.80 -2.40 10.22
N THR A 82 -5.79 -3.23 10.38
CA THR A 82 -5.04 -3.81 9.26
C THR A 82 -5.92 -4.65 8.36
N ASP A 83 -6.84 -5.43 8.93
CA ASP A 83 -7.80 -6.21 8.14
C ASP A 83 -8.82 -5.32 7.43
N PHE A 84 -9.24 -4.23 8.07
CA PHE A 84 -10.13 -3.29 7.42
C PHE A 84 -9.46 -2.61 6.22
N VAL A 85 -8.20 -2.16 6.38
CA VAL A 85 -7.46 -1.42 5.35
C VAL A 85 -7.01 -2.32 4.19
N PHE A 86 -6.50 -3.52 4.49
CA PHE A 86 -5.81 -4.36 3.51
C PHE A 86 -6.66 -5.54 3.01
N ASP A 87 -7.82 -5.78 3.61
CA ASP A 87 -8.74 -6.83 3.15
C ASP A 87 -10.15 -6.28 2.88
N THR A 88 -10.83 -5.72 3.89
CA THR A 88 -12.22 -5.27 3.74
C THR A 88 -12.37 -4.15 2.69
N ILE A 89 -11.53 -3.13 2.73
CA ILE A 89 -11.60 -2.03 1.75
C ILE A 89 -11.34 -2.54 0.33
N PRO A 90 -10.20 -3.18 0.01
CA PRO A 90 -9.88 -3.55 -1.38
C PRO A 90 -10.71 -4.70 -1.93
N ASN A 91 -11.28 -5.56 -1.11
CA ASN A 91 -12.04 -6.72 -1.58
C ASN A 91 -13.55 -6.54 -1.53
N GLN A 92 -14.07 -5.57 -0.74
CA GLN A 92 -15.52 -5.45 -0.51
C GLN A 92 -16.06 -4.02 -0.72
N LEU A 93 -15.40 -3.00 -0.14
CA LEU A 93 -15.95 -1.63 -0.07
C LEU A 93 -15.54 -0.76 -1.26
N VAL A 94 -14.28 -0.81 -1.63
CA VAL A 94 -13.71 -0.10 -2.78
C VAL A 94 -12.84 -1.08 -3.55
N PRO A 95 -13.45 -1.92 -4.39
CA PRO A 95 -12.76 -3.03 -5.05
C PRO A 95 -11.46 -2.61 -5.76
N PHE A 96 -10.41 -3.40 -5.54
CA PHE A 96 -9.14 -3.20 -6.19
C PHE A 96 -9.16 -3.82 -7.60
N GLY A 97 -8.59 -3.11 -8.56
CA GLY A 97 -8.56 -3.51 -9.97
C GLY A 97 -7.47 -4.55 -10.26
N TRP A 98 -7.64 -5.76 -9.73
CA TRP A 98 -6.66 -6.85 -9.88
C TRP A 98 -6.31 -7.16 -11.33
N ASP A 99 -7.31 -7.21 -12.21
CA ASP A 99 -7.10 -7.53 -13.63
C ASP A 99 -6.24 -6.46 -14.33
N GLU A 100 -6.46 -5.19 -14.02
CA GLU A 100 -5.66 -4.11 -14.57
C GLU A 100 -4.27 -4.06 -13.93
N PHE A 101 -4.17 -4.30 -12.63
CA PHE A 101 -2.89 -4.40 -11.93
C PHE A 101 -2.00 -5.48 -12.55
N HIS A 102 -2.52 -6.66 -12.83
CA HIS A 102 -1.75 -7.76 -13.42
C HIS A 102 -1.34 -7.53 -14.89
N LYS A 103 -1.89 -6.54 -15.57
CA LYS A 103 -1.43 -6.13 -16.91
C LYS A 103 -0.16 -5.29 -16.87
N TYR A 104 0.18 -4.73 -15.72
CA TYR A 104 1.41 -3.94 -15.59
C TYR A 104 2.64 -4.84 -15.83
N GLN A 105 3.53 -4.40 -16.77
CA GLN A 105 4.70 -5.17 -17.20
C GLN A 105 6.01 -4.66 -16.61
N GLY A 106 5.96 -3.59 -15.82
CA GLY A 106 7.12 -3.00 -15.18
C GLY A 106 7.51 -3.71 -13.88
N LYS A 107 8.44 -3.11 -13.15
CA LYS A 107 8.87 -3.55 -11.82
C LYS A 107 8.15 -2.77 -10.75
N TYR A 108 7.50 -3.46 -9.84
CA TYR A 108 6.89 -2.92 -8.65
C TYR A 108 7.57 -3.52 -7.42
N LEU A 109 8.44 -2.75 -6.76
CA LEU A 109 9.28 -3.23 -5.67
C LEU A 109 8.82 -2.65 -4.32
N VAL A 110 8.44 -3.54 -3.43
CA VAL A 110 7.98 -3.22 -2.07
C VAL A 110 9.13 -3.38 -1.10
N GLY A 111 9.60 -2.25 -0.56
CA GLY A 111 10.68 -2.25 0.44
C GLY A 111 10.17 -2.66 1.81
N VAL A 112 10.86 -3.59 2.45
CA VAL A 112 10.60 -4.07 3.82
C VAL A 112 11.90 -4.14 4.61
N THR A 113 11.80 -4.27 5.93
CA THR A 113 12.94 -4.55 6.81
C THR A 113 12.78 -5.95 7.39
N ASN A 114 13.74 -6.82 7.17
CA ASN A 114 13.78 -8.13 7.80
C ASN A 114 14.05 -7.97 9.30
N ALA A 115 13.07 -8.35 10.12
CA ALA A 115 13.13 -8.14 11.57
C ALA A 115 14.21 -8.98 12.28
N LYS A 116 14.67 -10.09 11.67
CA LYS A 116 15.73 -10.93 12.24
C LYS A 116 17.12 -10.38 11.96
N THR A 117 17.32 -9.79 10.79
CA THR A 117 18.65 -9.34 10.31
C THR A 117 18.85 -7.84 10.36
N GLY A 118 17.77 -7.07 10.46
CA GLY A 118 17.78 -5.60 10.36
C GLY A 118 18.09 -5.07 8.94
N LYS A 119 18.14 -5.93 7.93
CA LYS A 119 18.47 -5.54 6.56
C LYS A 119 17.22 -5.16 5.77
N ALA A 120 17.39 -4.19 4.87
CA ALA A 120 16.36 -3.87 3.88
C ALA A 120 16.29 -4.98 2.82
N GLU A 121 15.07 -5.34 2.46
CA GLU A 121 14.76 -6.28 1.40
C GLU A 121 13.72 -5.67 0.47
N TYR A 122 13.71 -6.09 -0.79
CA TYR A 122 12.79 -5.58 -1.80
C TYR A 122 12.02 -6.74 -2.42
N LEU A 123 10.73 -6.77 -2.16
CA LEU A 123 9.84 -7.83 -2.61
C LEU A 123 9.27 -7.48 -3.98
N ASP A 124 9.06 -8.49 -4.82
CA ASP A 124 8.34 -8.33 -6.08
C ASP A 124 6.85 -8.10 -5.82
N GLY A 125 6.42 -6.85 -5.87
CA GLY A 125 5.04 -6.45 -5.59
C GLY A 125 4.03 -6.97 -6.60
N MET A 126 4.45 -7.42 -7.79
CA MET A 126 3.55 -8.05 -8.76
C MET A 126 3.04 -9.41 -8.28
N ARG A 127 3.67 -9.99 -7.27
CA ARG A 127 3.25 -11.23 -6.59
C ARG A 127 2.33 -10.95 -5.38
N MET A 128 1.78 -9.76 -5.28
CA MET A 128 0.87 -9.38 -4.19
C MET A 128 -0.35 -10.30 -4.14
N ASP A 129 -0.64 -10.83 -2.97
CA ASP A 129 -1.81 -11.63 -2.66
C ASP A 129 -3.05 -10.76 -2.35
N ARG A 130 -4.24 -11.34 -2.36
CA ARG A 130 -5.48 -10.62 -2.04
C ARG A 130 -5.52 -10.03 -0.62
N PRO A 131 -4.98 -10.69 0.43
CA PRO A 131 -4.82 -10.10 1.75
C PRO A 131 -3.78 -8.98 1.83
N CYS A 132 -3.08 -8.68 0.73
CA CYS A 132 -2.04 -7.66 0.64
C CYS A 132 -0.93 -7.84 1.67
N THR A 133 -0.47 -9.08 1.88
CA THR A 133 0.49 -9.45 2.94
C THR A 133 1.77 -8.63 2.87
N MET A 134 2.35 -8.43 1.69
CA MET A 134 3.57 -7.61 1.55
C MET A 134 3.34 -6.10 1.78
N LEU A 135 2.11 -5.59 1.52
CA LEU A 135 1.77 -4.22 1.86
C LEU A 135 1.57 -4.04 3.38
N ARG A 136 1.04 -5.06 4.05
CA ARG A 136 1.01 -5.10 5.52
C ARG A 136 2.43 -5.09 6.08
N ALA A 137 3.33 -5.92 5.52
CA ALA A 137 4.72 -6.01 5.95
C ALA A 137 5.47 -4.69 5.81
N THR A 138 5.35 -4.00 4.67
CA THR A 138 6.02 -2.70 4.46
C THR A 138 5.46 -1.59 5.36
N CYS A 139 4.23 -1.74 5.87
CA CYS A 139 3.61 -0.81 6.81
C CYS A 139 3.85 -1.18 8.28
N ALA A 140 4.49 -2.31 8.58
CA ALA A 140 4.68 -2.84 9.93
C ALA A 140 5.75 -2.06 10.71
N ILE A 141 5.40 -0.86 11.17
CA ILE A 141 6.26 -0.05 12.03
C ILE A 141 6.31 -0.69 13.42
N PRO A 142 7.50 -1.02 13.98
CA PRO A 142 7.63 -1.59 15.32
C PRO A 142 6.86 -0.79 16.37
N ILE A 143 6.27 -1.48 17.36
CA ILE A 143 5.43 -0.94 18.44
C ILE A 143 4.01 -0.61 17.98
N TYR A 144 3.82 -0.09 16.76
CA TYR A 144 2.49 0.30 16.25
C TYR A 144 1.78 -0.80 15.48
N PHE A 145 2.54 -1.75 14.92
CA PHE A 145 2.03 -2.86 14.14
C PHE A 145 2.77 -4.15 14.50
N PRO A 146 2.09 -5.30 14.48
CA PRO A 146 2.77 -6.58 14.60
C PRO A 146 3.67 -6.84 13.38
N PRO A 147 4.77 -7.59 13.56
CA PRO A 147 5.54 -8.09 12.42
C PRO A 147 4.68 -9.03 11.57
N VAL A 148 4.89 -8.98 10.27
CA VAL A 148 4.21 -9.85 9.31
C VAL A 148 5.14 -11.00 8.94
N GLN A 149 4.66 -12.23 9.11
CA GLN A 149 5.40 -13.39 8.65
C GLN A 149 5.18 -13.58 7.15
N MET A 150 6.28 -13.71 6.43
CA MET A 150 6.32 -14.03 5.01
C MET A 150 7.17 -15.28 4.80
N ASP A 151 7.05 -15.90 3.63
CA ASP A 151 7.81 -17.11 3.28
C ASP A 151 9.32 -16.87 3.47
N GLY A 152 9.90 -17.59 4.42
CA GLY A 152 11.25 -17.42 4.91
C GLY A 152 11.29 -16.79 6.28
#